data_a2e02845bc3143eb26736fb35ef343e7
#
_entry.id   a2e02845bc3143eb26736fb35ef343e7
#
_cell.length_a   1.000
_cell.length_b   1.000
_cell.length_c   1.000
_cell.angle_alpha   90.00
_cell.angle_beta   90.00
_cell.angle_gamma   90.00
#
_symmetry.space_group_name_H-M   'P 1'
#
loop_
_entity.id
_entity.type
_entity.pdbx_description
1 polymer ?
#
loop_
_entity_poly.entity_id
_entity_poly.type
_entity_poly.pdbx_seq_one_letter_code
_entity_poly.pdbx_strand_id
1 'polypeptide(L)'
;PTNASFAPDGGYFLGDGYGGSYIHQFDAKDRYLRTIGGGGTANGKFRTPHGQWLDDRDGTPKLAVCDRTNKRLQWFDMAGKHLKTLGGFLFPADIDVRGDLMLVSDLHARITLLDKDNKVLTQLGDDEEWREKALSRGMRGKKAEWESGRFVHPHDSCFDKDGNIYCVEWVVGGRVTRLARV
;
A
#
# COMPACT_ATOMS: atom_id res chain seq x y z
N PRO A 1 2.81 4.44 -14.64
CA PRO A 1 3.40 3.98 -13.38
C PRO A 1 2.41 4.19 -12.22
N THR A 2 2.51 3.35 -11.18
CA THR A 2 1.69 3.46 -9.97
C THR A 2 2.51 3.92 -8.77
N ASN A 3 3.73 3.40 -8.61
CA ASN A 3 4.62 3.74 -7.50
C ASN A 3 6.08 3.40 -7.88
N ALA A 4 7.05 3.92 -7.11
CA ALA A 4 8.46 3.58 -7.20
C ALA A 4 9.04 3.32 -5.81
N SER A 5 9.92 2.31 -5.68
CA SER A 5 10.67 2.02 -4.46
C SER A 5 12.15 1.93 -4.76
N PHE A 6 12.97 2.54 -3.90
CA PHE A 6 14.41 2.59 -4.08
C PHE A 6 15.10 1.47 -3.31
N ALA A 7 16.08 0.84 -3.94
CA ALA A 7 16.90 -0.19 -3.33
C ALA A 7 18.16 0.42 -2.68
N PRO A 8 18.79 -0.28 -1.68
CA PRO A 8 19.95 0.25 -0.98
C PRO A 8 21.18 0.51 -1.87
N ASP A 9 21.28 -0.17 -3.00
CA ASP A 9 22.33 0.00 -4.01
C ASP A 9 22.10 1.18 -4.97
N GLY A 10 21.00 1.95 -4.77
CA GLY A 10 20.60 3.07 -5.61
C GLY A 10 19.75 2.67 -6.82
N GLY A 11 19.51 1.38 -7.04
CA GLY A 11 18.54 0.90 -8.01
C GLY A 11 17.10 1.15 -7.54
N TYR A 12 16.12 0.81 -8.38
CA TYR A 12 14.72 1.01 -8.03
C TYR A 12 13.77 0.04 -8.74
N PHE A 13 12.59 -0.06 -8.18
CA PHE A 13 11.46 -0.78 -8.75
C PHE A 13 10.38 0.22 -9.17
N LEU A 14 9.83 0.04 -10.38
CA LEU A 14 8.78 0.89 -10.94
C LEU A 14 7.54 0.05 -11.24
N GLY A 15 6.42 0.38 -10.61
CA GLY A 15 5.14 -0.30 -10.81
C GLY A 15 4.41 0.18 -12.06
N ASP A 16 3.96 -0.75 -12.89
CA ASP A 16 3.06 -0.53 -14.04
C ASP A 16 1.68 -1.16 -13.78
N GLY A 17 1.03 -0.73 -12.70
CA GLY A 17 -0.22 -1.33 -12.24
C GLY A 17 -1.43 -1.02 -13.11
N TYR A 18 -1.45 0.11 -13.80
CA TYR A 18 -2.54 0.48 -14.71
C TYR A 18 -2.32 0.04 -16.16
N GLY A 19 -1.11 -0.41 -16.50
CA GLY A 19 -0.77 -0.97 -17.80
C GLY A 19 -0.78 -2.49 -17.78
N GLY A 20 0.41 -3.09 -17.78
CA GLY A 20 0.59 -4.54 -17.91
C GLY A 20 0.49 -5.35 -16.61
N SER A 21 0.28 -4.73 -15.44
CA SER A 21 0.38 -5.38 -14.12
C SER A 21 1.77 -5.96 -13.86
N TYR A 22 2.80 -5.18 -14.19
CA TYR A 22 4.20 -5.53 -13.98
C TYR A 22 4.86 -4.61 -12.96
N ILE A 23 6.01 -5.06 -12.44
CA ILE A 23 6.98 -4.22 -11.75
C ILE A 23 8.31 -4.38 -12.49
N HIS A 24 8.91 -3.26 -12.89
CA HIS A 24 10.17 -3.22 -13.60
C HIS A 24 11.29 -2.83 -12.63
N GLN A 25 12.41 -3.56 -12.66
CA GLN A 25 13.59 -3.25 -11.86
C GLN A 25 14.66 -2.60 -12.71
N PHE A 26 15.25 -1.54 -12.18
CA PHE A 26 16.36 -0.79 -12.76
C PHE A 26 17.53 -0.71 -11.78
N ASP A 27 18.75 -0.60 -12.30
CA ASP A 27 19.93 -0.31 -11.48
C ASP A 27 20.10 1.20 -11.22
N ALA A 28 21.13 1.57 -10.43
CA ALA A 28 21.45 2.95 -10.09
C ALA A 28 21.90 3.83 -11.29
N LYS A 29 22.01 3.26 -12.49
CA LYS A 29 22.34 3.94 -13.74
C LYS A 29 21.19 3.91 -14.73
N ASP A 30 19.96 3.70 -14.24
CA ASP A 30 18.72 3.59 -15.03
C ASP A 30 18.71 2.47 -16.07
N ARG A 31 19.59 1.47 -15.95
CA ARG A 31 19.59 0.32 -16.84
C ARG A 31 18.53 -0.68 -16.39
N TYR A 32 17.67 -1.08 -17.31
CA TYR A 32 16.68 -2.12 -17.08
C TYR A 32 17.35 -3.45 -16.70
N LEU A 33 16.89 -4.07 -15.64
CA LEU A 33 17.38 -5.36 -15.17
C LEU A 33 16.40 -6.49 -15.46
N ARG A 34 15.12 -6.32 -15.05
CA ARG A 34 14.10 -7.37 -15.21
C ARG A 34 12.69 -6.84 -14.99
N THR A 35 11.71 -7.69 -15.32
CA THR A 35 10.29 -7.48 -15.04
C THR A 35 9.76 -8.60 -14.14
N ILE A 36 8.96 -8.24 -13.14
CA ILE A 36 8.31 -9.12 -12.17
C ILE A 36 6.81 -9.05 -12.40
N GLY A 37 6.08 -10.17 -12.25
CA GLY A 37 4.63 -10.18 -12.19
C GLY A 37 3.95 -10.52 -13.51
N GLY A 38 3.15 -9.58 -14.03
CA GLY A 38 2.17 -9.77 -15.08
C GLY A 38 0.78 -10.11 -14.56
N GLY A 39 -0.25 -9.94 -15.39
CA GLY A 39 -1.64 -10.09 -15.01
C GLY A 39 -2.02 -11.47 -14.51
N GLY A 40 -2.78 -11.55 -13.41
CA GLY A 40 -3.28 -12.82 -12.87
C GLY A 40 -3.57 -12.82 -11.38
N THR A 41 -4.01 -14.00 -10.87
CA THR A 41 -4.35 -14.22 -9.45
C THR A 41 -3.40 -15.18 -8.74
N ALA A 42 -2.58 -15.94 -9.48
CA ALA A 42 -1.58 -16.81 -8.88
C ALA A 42 -0.54 -16.03 -8.08
N ASN A 43 0.19 -16.70 -7.19
CA ASN A 43 1.32 -16.10 -6.49
C ASN A 43 2.38 -15.64 -7.51
N GLY A 44 2.91 -14.44 -7.30
CA GLY A 44 3.83 -13.78 -8.23
C GLY A 44 3.15 -13.11 -9.44
N LYS A 45 1.82 -13.18 -9.57
CA LYS A 45 1.02 -12.42 -10.55
C LYS A 45 0.23 -11.34 -9.84
N PHE A 46 -0.18 -10.31 -10.58
CA PHE A 46 -0.86 -9.14 -10.05
C PHE A 46 -2.15 -8.81 -10.76
N ARG A 47 -3.02 -8.10 -10.04
CA ARG A 47 -4.10 -7.29 -10.61
C ARG A 47 -4.00 -5.88 -10.03
N THR A 48 -3.52 -4.96 -10.84
CA THR A 48 -3.24 -3.58 -10.46
C THR A 48 -2.29 -3.50 -9.25
N PRO A 49 -1.00 -3.93 -9.37
CA PRO A 49 0.01 -3.64 -8.35
C PRO A 49 0.10 -2.13 -8.20
N HIS A 50 -0.13 -1.61 -6.97
CA HIS A 50 -0.27 -0.18 -6.77
C HIS A 50 0.88 0.39 -5.94
N GLY A 51 0.78 0.40 -4.62
CA GLY A 51 1.88 0.78 -3.75
C GLY A 51 2.91 -0.33 -3.63
N GLN A 52 4.14 0.05 -3.40
CA GLN A 52 5.23 -0.88 -3.17
C GLN A 52 6.26 -0.25 -2.24
N TRP A 53 6.92 -1.08 -1.44
CA TRP A 53 7.91 -0.66 -0.45
C TRP A 53 9.05 -1.64 -0.35
N LEU A 54 10.25 -1.15 -0.08
CA LEU A 54 11.36 -2.04 0.26
C LEU A 54 11.28 -2.35 1.76
N ASP A 55 10.78 -3.53 2.09
CA ASP A 55 10.60 -4.02 3.46
C ASP A 55 11.87 -4.74 3.92
N ASP A 56 12.58 -4.14 4.86
CA ASP A 56 13.81 -4.66 5.48
C ASP A 56 13.66 -4.90 6.99
N ARG A 57 12.42 -4.91 7.53
CA ARG A 57 12.13 -5.03 8.97
C ARG A 57 12.71 -6.27 9.64
N ASP A 58 12.99 -7.33 8.90
CA ASP A 58 13.68 -8.53 9.39
C ASP A 58 15.20 -8.57 9.06
N GLY A 59 15.76 -7.43 8.62
CA GLY A 59 17.16 -7.28 8.25
C GLY A 59 17.52 -7.78 6.84
N THR A 60 16.53 -8.28 6.07
CA THR A 60 16.74 -8.74 4.69
C THR A 60 15.81 -7.96 3.74
N PRO A 61 16.35 -7.14 2.82
CA PRO A 61 15.52 -6.37 1.90
C PRO A 61 14.62 -7.24 1.02
N LYS A 62 13.34 -6.90 1.00
CA LYS A 62 12.30 -7.55 0.17
C LYS A 62 11.40 -6.48 -0.43
N LEU A 63 10.93 -6.69 -1.64
CA LEU A 63 9.92 -5.83 -2.24
C LEU A 63 8.54 -6.30 -1.76
N ALA A 64 7.87 -5.48 -0.95
CA ALA A 64 6.46 -5.63 -0.60
C ALA A 64 5.59 -4.88 -1.60
N VAL A 65 4.51 -5.50 -2.08
CA VAL A 65 3.64 -4.95 -3.13
C VAL A 65 2.18 -5.06 -2.74
N CYS A 66 1.45 -3.96 -2.84
CA CYS A 66 -0.01 -3.94 -2.79
C CYS A 66 -0.57 -4.51 -4.11
N ASP A 67 -0.94 -5.77 -4.11
CA ASP A 67 -1.68 -6.42 -5.22
C ASP A 67 -3.17 -6.09 -5.06
N ARG A 68 -3.50 -4.83 -5.41
CA ARG A 68 -4.69 -4.10 -4.97
C ARG A 68 -5.99 -4.82 -5.30
N THR A 69 -6.22 -5.16 -6.55
CA THR A 69 -7.47 -5.80 -6.98
C THR A 69 -7.57 -7.26 -6.53
N ASN A 70 -6.45 -7.91 -6.24
CA ASN A 70 -6.41 -9.23 -5.61
C ASN A 70 -6.56 -9.18 -4.08
N LYS A 71 -6.68 -7.98 -3.47
CA LYS A 71 -6.92 -7.77 -2.03
C LYS A 71 -5.85 -8.40 -1.13
N ARG A 72 -4.58 -8.26 -1.51
CA ARG A 72 -3.46 -8.91 -0.83
C ARG A 72 -2.18 -8.11 -0.94
N LEU A 73 -1.22 -8.39 -0.04
CA LEU A 73 0.18 -8.04 -0.20
C LEU A 73 0.96 -9.25 -0.70
N GLN A 74 2.00 -9.00 -1.46
CA GLN A 74 2.98 -10.01 -1.87
C GLN A 74 4.39 -9.51 -1.62
N TRP A 75 5.29 -10.40 -1.17
CA TRP A 75 6.72 -10.10 -1.00
C TRP A 75 7.55 -10.88 -2.01
N PHE A 76 8.58 -10.21 -2.50
CA PHE A 76 9.55 -10.75 -3.45
C PHE A 76 10.96 -10.50 -2.94
N ASP A 77 11.90 -11.41 -3.21
CA ASP A 77 13.32 -11.12 -3.02
C ASP A 77 13.81 -10.09 -4.06
N MET A 78 15.04 -9.62 -3.86
CA MET A 78 15.65 -8.62 -4.76
C MET A 78 15.92 -9.17 -6.18
N ALA A 79 15.80 -10.49 -6.40
CA ALA A 79 15.85 -11.13 -7.70
C ALA A 79 14.48 -11.29 -8.36
N GLY A 80 13.39 -10.88 -7.68
CA GLY A 80 12.03 -10.94 -8.19
C GLY A 80 11.32 -12.28 -7.98
N LYS A 81 11.88 -13.18 -7.16
CA LYS A 81 11.24 -14.44 -6.79
C LYS A 81 10.19 -14.18 -5.71
N HIS A 82 8.97 -14.67 -5.93
CA HIS A 82 7.91 -14.62 -4.93
C HIS A 82 8.30 -15.37 -3.65
N LEU A 83 8.07 -14.74 -2.49
CA LEU A 83 8.39 -15.29 -1.17
C LEU A 83 7.14 -15.59 -0.36
N LYS A 84 6.19 -14.65 -0.30
CA LYS A 84 5.04 -14.70 0.61
C LYS A 84 3.85 -13.94 0.03
N THR A 85 2.65 -14.40 0.40
CA THR A 85 1.38 -13.69 0.16
C THR A 85 0.63 -13.53 1.48
N LEU A 86 0.07 -12.36 1.73
CA LEU A 86 -0.78 -12.06 2.89
C LEU A 86 -2.10 -11.48 2.38
N GLY A 87 -3.20 -12.14 2.69
CA GLY A 87 -4.58 -11.69 2.43
C GLY A 87 -5.14 -10.86 3.59
N GLY A 88 -6.45 -10.58 3.54
CA GLY A 88 -7.16 -9.85 4.61
C GLY A 88 -7.28 -8.34 4.37
N PHE A 89 -6.84 -7.86 3.23
CA PHE A 89 -7.01 -6.48 2.78
C PHE A 89 -8.30 -6.33 1.96
N LEU A 90 -8.78 -5.09 1.85
CA LEU A 90 -10.00 -4.76 1.10
C LEU A 90 -9.66 -4.25 -0.30
N PHE A 91 -8.77 -3.24 -0.39
CA PHE A 91 -8.28 -2.66 -1.64
C PHE A 91 -6.97 -1.91 -1.39
N PRO A 92 -5.87 -2.61 -0.99
CA PRO A 92 -4.65 -1.96 -0.51
C PRO A 92 -4.03 -1.08 -1.58
N ALA A 93 -3.67 0.14 -1.19
CA ALA A 93 -3.20 1.18 -2.10
C ALA A 93 -1.72 1.49 -1.93
N ASP A 94 -1.24 1.66 -0.70
CA ASP A 94 0.16 1.99 -0.44
C ASP A 94 0.65 1.44 0.90
N ILE A 95 1.98 1.49 1.07
CA ILE A 95 2.72 0.95 2.22
C ILE A 95 3.71 2.00 2.71
N ASP A 96 3.79 2.18 4.04
CA ASP A 96 4.89 2.86 4.72
C ASP A 96 5.44 2.00 5.86
N VAL A 97 6.70 2.18 6.22
CA VAL A 97 7.38 1.41 7.28
C VAL A 97 8.08 2.34 8.26
N ARG A 98 7.88 2.09 9.56
CA ARG A 98 8.60 2.77 10.63
C ARG A 98 9.04 1.78 11.70
N GLY A 99 10.35 1.53 11.79
CA GLY A 99 10.89 0.48 12.66
C GLY A 99 10.26 -0.87 12.33
N ASP A 100 9.69 -1.55 13.33
CA ASP A 100 9.06 -2.87 13.15
C ASP A 100 7.62 -2.80 12.60
N LEU A 101 7.07 -1.59 12.41
CA LEU A 101 5.68 -1.40 11.98
C LEU A 101 5.58 -1.22 10.46
N MET A 102 4.59 -1.86 9.86
CA MET A 102 4.15 -1.58 8.49
C MET A 102 2.73 -1.02 8.50
N LEU A 103 2.56 0.08 7.80
CA LEU A 103 1.30 0.78 7.61
C LEU A 103 0.81 0.48 6.19
N VAL A 104 -0.45 0.06 6.06
CA VAL A 104 -1.06 -0.23 4.76
C VAL A 104 -2.33 0.60 4.61
N SER A 105 -2.33 1.52 3.66
CA SER A 105 -3.52 2.28 3.26
C SER A 105 -4.45 1.40 2.43
N ASP A 106 -5.70 1.30 2.85
CA ASP A 106 -6.72 0.53 2.16
C ASP A 106 -7.84 1.47 1.67
N LEU A 107 -7.99 1.63 0.36
CA LEU A 107 -8.95 2.58 -0.25
C LEU A 107 -10.40 2.38 0.18
N HIS A 108 -10.70 1.26 0.80
CA HIS A 108 -12.02 0.96 1.33
C HIS A 108 -12.14 1.36 2.81
N ALA A 109 -11.81 2.63 3.11
CA ALA A 109 -12.04 3.31 4.37
C ALA A 109 -11.27 2.76 5.57
N ARG A 110 -10.10 2.13 5.37
CA ARG A 110 -9.33 1.48 6.43
C ARG A 110 -7.82 1.69 6.29
N ILE A 111 -7.12 1.74 7.41
CA ILE A 111 -5.67 1.66 7.50
C ILE A 111 -5.32 0.47 8.39
N THR A 112 -4.44 -0.41 7.93
CA THR A 112 -4.00 -1.59 8.66
C THR A 112 -2.57 -1.41 9.16
N LEU A 113 -2.32 -1.63 10.45
CA LEU A 113 -0.99 -1.74 11.03
C LEU A 113 -0.60 -3.21 11.20
N LEU A 114 0.58 -3.56 10.75
CA LEU A 114 1.20 -4.87 10.92
C LEU A 114 2.47 -4.76 11.76
N ASP A 115 2.76 -5.80 12.55
CA ASP A 115 4.05 -5.97 13.22
C ASP A 115 5.12 -6.51 12.25
N LYS A 116 6.34 -6.70 12.75
CA LYS A 116 7.48 -7.24 11.97
C LYS A 116 7.22 -8.64 11.41
N ASP A 117 6.36 -9.43 12.05
CA ASP A 117 5.98 -10.78 11.62
C ASP A 117 4.79 -10.77 10.66
N ASN A 118 4.32 -9.57 10.28
CA ASN A 118 3.16 -9.30 9.44
C ASN A 118 1.82 -9.75 10.07
N LYS A 119 1.73 -9.75 11.39
CA LYS A 119 0.46 -9.93 12.10
C LYS A 119 -0.25 -8.59 12.20
N VAL A 120 -1.56 -8.60 12.04
CA VAL A 120 -2.39 -7.40 12.21
C VAL A 120 -2.37 -7.00 13.68
N LEU A 121 -1.88 -5.79 13.96
CA LEU A 121 -1.94 -5.16 15.28
C LEU A 121 -3.27 -4.42 15.46
N THR A 122 -3.68 -3.66 14.46
CA THR A 122 -4.93 -2.92 14.47
C THR A 122 -5.37 -2.54 13.07
N GLN A 123 -6.66 -2.27 12.92
CA GLN A 123 -7.27 -1.77 11.68
C GLN A 123 -8.05 -0.49 12.02
N LEU A 124 -7.45 0.65 11.73
CA LEU A 124 -8.00 1.96 12.02
C LEU A 124 -9.10 2.29 11.00
N GLY A 125 -10.25 2.74 11.50
CA GLY A 125 -11.42 3.08 10.68
C GLY A 125 -12.18 1.87 10.14
N ASP A 126 -11.87 0.65 10.58
CA ASP A 126 -12.56 -0.57 10.14
C ASP A 126 -13.97 -0.65 10.74
N ASP A 127 -14.93 -0.20 9.97
CA ASP A 127 -16.35 -0.12 10.29
C ASP A 127 -17.14 -0.45 9.01
N GLU A 128 -17.90 -1.54 9.05
CA GLU A 128 -18.57 -2.07 7.86
C GLU A 128 -19.69 -1.14 7.37
N GLU A 129 -20.50 -0.62 8.28
CA GLU A 129 -21.59 0.31 7.94
C GLU A 129 -21.05 1.60 7.33
N TRP A 130 -19.99 2.18 7.94
CA TRP A 130 -19.33 3.34 7.38
C TRP A 130 -18.69 3.04 6.02
N ARG A 131 -18.07 1.89 5.87
CA ARG A 131 -17.44 1.46 4.61
C ARG A 131 -18.46 1.38 3.47
N GLU A 132 -19.64 0.81 3.71
CA GLU A 132 -20.71 0.78 2.72
C GLU A 132 -21.12 2.19 2.30
N LYS A 133 -21.28 3.11 3.26
CA LYS A 133 -21.55 4.52 3.00
C LYS A 133 -20.40 5.19 2.22
N ALA A 134 -19.15 4.98 2.63
CA ALA A 134 -17.95 5.54 1.99
C ALA A 134 -17.80 5.08 0.53
N LEU A 135 -18.17 3.84 0.23
CA LEU A 135 -18.12 3.27 -1.13
C LEU A 135 -19.34 3.64 -1.99
N SER A 136 -20.35 4.30 -1.42
CA SER A 136 -21.55 4.70 -2.14
C SER A 136 -21.23 5.72 -3.23
N ARG A 137 -22.08 5.75 -4.28
CA ARG A 137 -21.89 6.61 -5.44
C ARG A 137 -21.80 8.09 -5.05
N GLY A 138 -20.70 8.71 -5.45
CA GLY A 138 -20.48 10.14 -5.30
C GLY A 138 -19.95 10.58 -3.94
N MET A 139 -19.74 9.66 -2.98
CA MET A 139 -19.25 9.99 -1.64
C MET A 139 -17.91 10.74 -1.66
N ARG A 140 -17.05 10.49 -2.64
CA ARG A 140 -15.80 11.23 -2.86
C ARG A 140 -16.00 12.74 -3.04
N GLY A 141 -17.13 13.19 -3.57
CA GLY A 141 -17.47 14.62 -3.77
C GLY A 141 -18.37 15.20 -2.71
N LYS A 142 -18.91 14.40 -1.81
CA LYS A 142 -19.91 14.83 -0.81
C LYS A 142 -19.24 15.25 0.50
N LYS A 143 -18.44 16.31 0.46
CA LYS A 143 -17.64 16.77 1.59
C LYS A 143 -18.46 16.98 2.88
N ALA A 144 -19.72 17.40 2.76
CA ALA A 144 -20.61 17.60 3.91
C ALA A 144 -21.04 16.30 4.61
N GLU A 145 -20.89 15.15 3.94
CA GLU A 145 -21.19 13.83 4.49
C GLU A 145 -19.97 13.13 5.11
N TRP A 146 -18.77 13.73 5.02
CA TRP A 146 -17.56 13.18 5.60
C TRP A 146 -17.53 13.43 7.11
N GLU A 147 -17.20 12.40 7.87
CA GLU A 147 -17.16 12.47 9.32
C GLU A 147 -15.72 12.57 9.83
N SER A 148 -15.52 13.31 10.92
CA SER A 148 -14.24 13.36 11.62
C SER A 148 -13.92 11.99 12.24
N GLY A 149 -12.67 11.55 12.15
CA GLY A 149 -12.25 10.22 12.65
C GLY A 149 -12.63 9.05 11.73
N ARG A 150 -13.29 9.30 10.60
CA ARG A 150 -13.66 8.30 9.59
C ARG A 150 -12.91 8.55 8.29
N PHE A 151 -12.44 7.49 7.66
CA PHE A 151 -11.83 7.56 6.32
C PHE A 151 -12.89 7.35 5.23
N VAL A 152 -12.65 7.97 4.08
CA VAL A 152 -13.44 7.70 2.86
C VAL A 152 -12.63 6.82 1.92
N HIS A 153 -11.50 7.32 1.42
CA HIS A 153 -10.61 6.57 0.53
C HIS A 153 -9.14 6.83 0.88
N PRO A 154 -8.60 6.22 1.95
CA PRO A 154 -7.17 6.26 2.24
C PRO A 154 -6.37 5.79 1.04
N HIS A 155 -5.56 6.69 0.47
CA HIS A 155 -4.80 6.36 -0.73
C HIS A 155 -3.33 6.12 -0.40
N ASP A 156 -2.79 6.96 0.46
CA ASP A 156 -1.44 6.87 0.96
C ASP A 156 -1.40 7.34 2.42
N SER A 157 -0.52 6.76 3.21
CA SER A 157 -0.31 7.14 4.61
C SER A 157 1.14 6.96 5.01
N CYS A 158 1.65 7.88 5.82
CA CYS A 158 3.01 7.81 6.33
C CYS A 158 3.08 8.10 7.82
N PHE A 159 4.14 7.63 8.46
CA PHE A 159 4.49 8.01 9.80
C PHE A 159 5.32 9.31 9.81
N ASP A 160 5.12 10.16 10.82
CA ASP A 160 6.11 11.19 11.15
C ASP A 160 7.16 10.66 12.14
N LYS A 161 8.15 11.53 12.48
CA LYS A 161 9.22 11.18 13.42
C LYS A 161 8.72 10.81 14.81
N ASP A 162 7.55 11.30 15.22
CA ASP A 162 6.95 11.09 16.54
C ASP A 162 6.00 9.87 16.56
N GLY A 163 5.76 9.25 15.39
CA GLY A 163 4.89 8.09 15.20
C GLY A 163 3.42 8.44 15.00
N ASN A 164 3.11 9.72 14.73
CA ASN A 164 1.79 10.06 14.22
C ASN A 164 1.64 9.55 12.80
N ILE A 165 0.40 9.26 12.40
CA ILE A 165 0.07 8.83 11.03
C ILE A 165 -0.60 9.99 10.31
N TYR A 166 -0.11 10.31 9.12
CA TYR A 166 -0.76 11.21 8.18
C TYR A 166 -1.31 10.41 7.01
N CYS A 167 -2.60 10.54 6.78
CA CYS A 167 -3.28 9.85 5.69
C CYS A 167 -3.79 10.88 4.68
N VAL A 168 -3.44 10.70 3.41
CA VAL A 168 -4.01 11.44 2.29
C VAL A 168 -5.08 10.61 1.62
N GLU A 169 -6.22 11.22 1.33
CA GLU A 169 -7.38 10.51 0.80
C GLU A 169 -7.70 10.91 -0.64
N TRP A 170 -8.06 9.92 -1.42
CA TRP A 170 -8.49 10.09 -2.81
C TRP A 170 -9.96 10.55 -2.89
N VAL A 171 -10.20 11.81 -2.52
CA VAL A 171 -11.50 12.49 -2.52
C VAL A 171 -11.42 13.80 -3.29
N VAL A 172 -12.56 14.34 -3.72
CA VAL A 172 -12.61 15.61 -4.46
C VAL A 172 -12.13 16.76 -3.58
N GLY A 173 -11.08 17.44 -4.04
CA GLY A 173 -10.43 18.52 -3.28
C GLY A 173 -9.38 18.03 -2.28
N GLY A 174 -9.18 16.71 -2.16
CA GLY A 174 -8.23 16.12 -1.22
C GLY A 174 -8.67 16.24 0.25
N ARG A 175 -8.20 15.32 1.08
CA ARG A 175 -8.28 15.41 2.55
C ARG A 175 -7.01 14.84 3.14
N VAL A 176 -6.48 15.49 4.17
CA VAL A 176 -5.39 14.97 4.99
C VAL A 176 -5.92 14.74 6.39
N THR A 177 -5.78 13.54 6.91
CA THR A 177 -6.14 13.17 8.28
C THR A 177 -4.88 12.87 9.07
N ARG A 178 -4.71 13.54 10.22
CA ARG A 178 -3.65 13.22 11.18
C ARG A 178 -4.23 12.39 12.31
N LEU A 179 -3.63 11.24 12.57
CA LEU A 179 -3.89 10.41 13.74
C LEU A 179 -2.73 10.61 14.70
N ALA A 180 -2.99 11.24 15.84
CA ALA A 180 -1.98 11.46 16.87
C ALA A 180 -1.69 10.14 17.61
N ARG A 181 -0.40 9.84 17.80
CA ARG A 181 0.02 8.79 18.72
C ARG A 181 -0.24 9.27 20.16
N VAL A 182 -0.95 8.50 20.94
CA VAL A 182 -1.18 8.71 22.38
C VAL A 182 -0.31 7.79 23.22
#